data_2f63dd95aba5ffde827e7a2f685d010d
#
_entry.id   2f63dd95aba5ffde827e7a2f685d010d
#
_cell.length_a   1.000
_cell.length_b   1.000
_cell.length_c   1.000
_cell.angle_alpha   90.00
_cell.angle_beta   90.00
_cell.angle_gamma   90.00
#
_symmetry.space_group_name_H-M   'P 1'
#
loop_
_entity.id
_entity.type
_entity.pdbx_description
1 polymer ?
#
loop_
_entity_poly.entity_id
_entity_poly.type
_entity_poly.pdbx_seq_one_letter_code
_entity_poly.pdbx_strand_id
1 'polypeptide(L)'
;MECYNGKYIAYSLGNFCFGGNDNPSDKDTIIFQQTFTISGGQCLKYPELNIIPCSISSSSNFNDYRPTPAEGDEAERIMDKLYSLCGQIDGGISADEITSSLGEESSDY
;
A
#
# COMPACT_ATOMS: atom_id res chain seq x y z
N MET A 1 2.75 -1.62 -8.79
CA MET A 1 1.35 -1.16 -9.03
C MET A 1 1.29 -0.24 -10.22
N GLU A 2 0.23 -0.30 -10.98
CA GLU A 2 0.02 0.59 -12.11
C GLU A 2 -1.43 1.00 -12.24
N CYS A 3 -1.68 2.07 -12.99
CA CYS A 3 -3.01 2.47 -13.41
C CYS A 3 -3.16 2.10 -14.89
N TYR A 4 -4.12 1.25 -15.19
CA TYR A 4 -4.40 0.79 -16.54
C TYR A 4 -5.88 0.98 -16.86
N ASN A 5 -6.15 1.75 -17.89
CA ASN A 5 -7.52 2.10 -18.30
C ASN A 5 -8.36 2.67 -17.15
N GLY A 6 -7.76 3.52 -16.31
CA GLY A 6 -8.44 4.14 -15.19
C GLY A 6 -8.66 3.23 -13.99
N LYS A 7 -8.03 2.07 -13.98
CA LYS A 7 -8.14 1.10 -12.88
C LYS A 7 -6.77 0.77 -12.33
N TYR A 8 -6.70 0.57 -11.02
CA TYR A 8 -5.44 0.23 -10.37
C TYR A 8 -5.23 -1.28 -10.34
N ILE A 9 -3.99 -1.67 -10.57
CA ILE A 9 -3.55 -3.07 -10.52
C ILE A 9 -2.40 -3.16 -9.52
N ALA A 10 -2.57 -3.98 -8.49
CA ALA A 10 -1.49 -4.37 -7.60
C ALA A 10 -1.08 -5.79 -7.96
N TYR A 11 0.09 -5.94 -8.59
CA TYR A 11 0.57 -7.26 -9.03
C TYR A 11 0.93 -8.17 -7.88
N SER A 12 1.41 -7.59 -6.78
CA SER A 12 1.70 -8.30 -5.54
C SER A 12 1.65 -7.31 -4.39
N LEU A 13 1.08 -7.73 -3.27
CA LEU A 13 1.04 -6.97 -2.04
C LEU A 13 2.12 -7.41 -1.05
N GLY A 14 2.91 -8.43 -1.42
CA GLY A 14 3.89 -9.03 -0.52
C GLY A 14 3.22 -9.89 0.55
N ASN A 15 4.00 -10.27 1.54
CA ASN A 15 3.51 -11.04 2.68
C ASN A 15 2.75 -10.11 3.63
N PHE A 16 1.74 -10.65 4.29
CA PHE A 16 1.02 -9.92 5.34
C PHE A 16 0.90 -10.79 6.59
N CYS A 17 0.01 -11.78 6.59
CA CYS A 17 -0.04 -12.83 7.61
C CYS A 17 0.76 -14.01 7.11
N PHE A 18 2.07 -14.00 7.34
CA PHE A 18 2.98 -14.95 6.74
C PHE A 18 3.60 -15.86 7.78
N GLY A 19 3.36 -17.16 7.67
CA GLY A 19 3.81 -18.17 8.62
C GLY A 19 4.97 -19.04 8.18
N GLY A 20 5.58 -18.78 7.03
CA GLY A 20 6.60 -19.64 6.43
C GLY A 20 8.03 -19.37 6.89
N ASN A 21 8.29 -18.32 7.66
CA ASN A 21 9.63 -17.94 8.08
C ASN A 21 9.55 -17.16 9.39
N ASP A 22 10.33 -17.58 10.38
CA ASP A 22 10.35 -16.95 11.71
C ASP A 22 11.03 -15.59 11.72
N ASN A 23 11.89 -15.31 10.73
CA ASN A 23 12.56 -14.02 10.62
C ASN A 23 12.91 -13.70 9.16
N PRO A 24 11.91 -13.37 8.33
CA PRO A 24 12.18 -13.00 6.95
C PRO A 24 13.02 -11.73 6.89
N SER A 25 13.90 -11.64 5.90
CA SER A 25 14.78 -10.49 5.72
C SER A 25 14.01 -9.24 5.29
N ASP A 26 12.92 -9.40 4.56
CA ASP A 26 12.04 -8.31 4.14
C ASP A 26 10.70 -8.44 4.83
N LYS A 27 10.41 -7.49 5.71
CA LYS A 27 9.15 -7.43 6.46
C LYS A 27 8.21 -6.33 5.94
N ASP A 28 8.57 -5.71 4.82
CA ASP A 28 7.77 -4.62 4.27
C ASP A 28 6.53 -5.15 3.57
N THR A 29 5.42 -4.50 3.85
CA THR A 29 4.15 -4.81 3.19
C THR A 29 3.27 -3.58 3.15
N ILE A 30 2.13 -3.68 2.52
CA ILE A 30 1.19 -2.59 2.42
C ILE A 30 -0.24 -3.08 2.60
N ILE A 31 -1.11 -2.18 3.01
CA ILE A 31 -2.54 -2.31 2.88
C ILE A 31 -2.96 -1.43 1.71
N PHE A 32 -3.59 -2.02 0.72
CA PHE A 32 -4.08 -1.33 -0.47
C PHE A 32 -5.57 -1.08 -0.30
N GLN A 33 -5.96 0.18 -0.31
CA GLN A 33 -7.37 0.57 -0.15
C GLN A 33 -7.82 1.38 -1.34
N GLN A 34 -8.97 1.03 -1.88
CA GLN A 34 -9.63 1.84 -2.89
C GLN A 34 -11.00 2.26 -2.38
N THR A 35 -11.32 3.53 -2.59
CA THR A 35 -12.65 4.05 -2.32
C THR A 35 -13.36 4.26 -3.65
N PHE A 36 -14.46 3.56 -3.84
CA PHE A 36 -15.29 3.69 -5.03
C PHE A 36 -16.50 4.55 -4.70
N THR A 37 -16.75 5.56 -5.50
CA THR A 37 -17.95 6.37 -5.39
C THR A 37 -18.93 5.95 -6.47
N ILE A 38 -20.11 5.54 -6.07
CA ILE A 38 -21.16 5.07 -6.97
C ILE A 38 -22.30 6.07 -6.97
N SER A 39 -22.69 6.51 -8.16
CA SER A 39 -23.78 7.45 -8.35
C SER A 39 -24.61 7.02 -9.55
N GLY A 40 -25.93 6.94 -9.38
CA GLY A 40 -26.82 6.54 -10.47
C GLY A 40 -26.54 5.15 -11.02
N GLY A 41 -26.04 4.23 -10.18
CA GLY A 41 -25.69 2.88 -10.59
C GLY A 41 -24.35 2.78 -11.31
N GLN A 42 -23.57 3.85 -11.36
CA GLN A 42 -22.28 3.88 -12.02
C GLN A 42 -21.16 4.24 -11.05
N CYS A 43 -20.02 3.61 -11.21
CA CYS A 43 -18.80 3.91 -10.45
C CYS A 43 -18.05 5.07 -11.10
N LEU A 44 -17.51 5.97 -10.28
CA LEU A 44 -16.63 7.01 -10.78
C LEU A 44 -15.41 6.41 -11.46
N LYS A 45 -14.92 7.09 -12.50
CA LYS A 45 -13.85 6.59 -13.35
C LYS A 45 -12.52 6.43 -12.63
N TYR A 46 -12.23 7.27 -11.65
CA TYR A 46 -10.97 7.28 -10.91
C TYR A 46 -11.27 7.14 -9.42
N PRO A 47 -11.30 5.92 -8.90
CA PRO A 47 -11.47 5.72 -7.46
C PRO A 47 -10.29 6.28 -6.69
N GLU A 48 -10.54 6.71 -5.47
CA GLU A 48 -9.48 7.16 -4.57
C GLU A 48 -8.62 5.99 -4.14
N LEU A 49 -7.31 6.20 -4.12
CA LEU A 49 -6.33 5.20 -3.71
C LEU A 49 -5.65 5.63 -2.42
N ASN A 50 -5.62 4.74 -1.45
CA ASN A 50 -4.86 4.90 -0.22
C ASN A 50 -3.96 3.70 -0.01
N ILE A 51 -2.72 3.94 0.37
CA ILE A 51 -1.75 2.90 0.68
C ILE A 51 -1.23 3.13 2.09
N ILE A 52 -1.33 2.09 2.92
CA ILE A 52 -0.83 2.10 4.29
C ILE A 52 0.42 1.23 4.32
N PRO A 53 1.62 1.82 4.49
CA PRO A 53 2.83 1.04 4.63
C PRO A 53 2.84 0.32 5.98
N CYS A 54 3.21 -0.95 5.97
CA CYS A 54 3.18 -1.79 7.16
C CYS A 54 4.43 -2.66 7.25
N SER A 55 4.68 -3.17 8.45
CA SER A 55 5.54 -4.32 8.66
C SER A 55 4.68 -5.55 8.91
N ILE A 56 5.10 -6.71 8.44
CA ILE A 56 4.40 -7.97 8.74
C ILE A 56 4.50 -8.38 10.21
N SER A 57 5.39 -7.72 10.96
CA SER A 57 5.65 -8.02 12.37
C SER A 57 5.72 -6.73 13.18
N SER A 58 5.30 -6.78 14.42
CA SER A 58 5.50 -5.67 15.37
C SER A 58 6.94 -5.62 15.91
N SER A 59 7.73 -6.67 15.70
CA SER A 59 9.14 -6.76 16.09
C SER A 59 10.03 -6.72 14.85
N SER A 60 11.18 -6.02 14.95
CA SER A 60 12.20 -6.03 13.91
C SER A 60 13.09 -7.28 13.97
N ASN A 61 13.05 -8.04 15.05
CA ASN A 61 13.97 -9.14 15.32
C ASN A 61 13.43 -10.51 14.95
N PHE A 62 12.12 -10.63 14.78
CA PHE A 62 11.47 -11.89 14.41
C PHE A 62 10.06 -11.60 13.89
N ASN A 63 9.43 -12.62 13.32
CA ASN A 63 8.06 -12.52 12.86
C ASN A 63 7.11 -12.95 13.97
N ASP A 64 6.39 -12.00 14.55
CA ASP A 64 5.39 -12.26 15.59
C ASP A 64 3.96 -12.42 15.05
N TYR A 65 3.83 -12.42 13.71
CA TYR A 65 2.54 -12.57 13.01
C TYR A 65 1.54 -11.45 13.34
N ARG A 66 2.05 -10.26 13.65
CA ARG A 66 1.23 -9.08 13.95
C ARG A 66 1.54 -7.97 12.96
N PRO A 67 0.90 -7.96 11.78
CA PRO A 67 1.07 -6.86 10.84
C PRO A 67 0.76 -5.53 11.52
N THR A 68 1.67 -4.59 11.38
CA THR A 68 1.63 -3.32 12.11
C THR A 68 1.89 -2.17 11.16
N PRO A 69 1.03 -1.13 11.14
CA PRO A 69 1.30 0.06 10.34
C PRO A 69 2.65 0.68 10.71
N ALA A 70 3.41 1.05 9.69
CA ALA A 70 4.68 1.74 9.87
C ALA A 70 4.43 3.24 10.07
N GLU A 71 5.33 3.88 10.79
CA GLU A 71 5.25 5.32 11.09
C GLU A 71 6.59 5.99 10.82
N GLY A 72 6.54 7.33 10.61
CA GLY A 72 7.73 8.16 10.48
C GLY A 72 8.66 7.72 9.34
N ASP A 73 9.95 7.67 9.63
CA ASP A 73 10.98 7.35 8.64
C ASP A 73 10.81 5.96 8.04
N GLU A 74 10.32 5.01 8.81
CA GLU A 74 10.07 3.65 8.34
C GLU A 74 8.94 3.62 7.31
N ALA A 75 7.87 4.36 7.54
CA ALA A 75 6.78 4.51 6.58
C ALA A 75 7.26 5.15 5.29
N GLU A 76 8.06 6.21 5.39
CA GLU A 76 8.65 6.87 4.21
C GLU A 76 9.54 5.91 3.43
N ARG A 77 10.38 5.14 4.10
CA ARG A 77 11.26 4.17 3.46
C ARG A 77 10.46 3.14 2.66
N ILE A 78 9.39 2.61 3.23
CA ILE A 78 8.54 1.63 2.56
C ILE A 78 7.85 2.24 1.36
N MET A 79 7.32 3.45 1.49
CA MET A 79 6.67 4.14 0.38
C MET A 79 7.65 4.48 -0.74
N ASP A 80 8.86 4.92 -0.43
CA ASP A 80 9.89 5.21 -1.43
C ASP A 80 10.29 3.94 -2.19
N LYS A 81 10.40 2.83 -1.49
CA LYS A 81 10.63 1.52 -2.11
C LYS A 81 9.51 1.16 -3.08
N LEU A 82 8.26 1.35 -2.69
CA LEU A 82 7.11 1.09 -3.54
C LEU A 82 7.15 1.96 -4.80
N TYR A 83 7.38 3.25 -4.67
CA TYR A 83 7.45 4.16 -5.82
C TYR A 83 8.60 3.80 -6.76
N SER A 84 9.74 3.41 -6.20
CA SER A 84 10.89 2.97 -6.99
C SER A 84 10.54 1.74 -7.83
N LEU A 85 9.85 0.78 -7.25
CA LEU A 85 9.40 -0.42 -7.97
C LEU A 85 8.35 -0.09 -9.04
N CYS A 86 7.41 0.78 -8.71
CA CYS A 86 6.36 1.21 -9.65
C CYS A 86 6.97 1.98 -10.83
N GLY A 87 8.01 2.75 -10.61
CA GLY A 87 8.69 3.52 -11.66
C GLY A 87 9.39 2.66 -12.71
N GLN A 88 9.52 1.35 -12.49
CA GLN A 88 10.14 0.42 -13.44
C GLN A 88 9.17 -0.10 -14.50
N ILE A 89 7.89 0.23 -14.38
CA ILE A 89 6.86 -0.22 -15.34
C ILE A 89 6.15 0.98 -15.94
N ASP A 90 5.73 0.83 -17.19
CA ASP A 90 4.91 1.84 -17.87
C ASP A 90 3.55 1.93 -17.16
N GLY A 91 3.10 3.15 -16.90
CA GLY A 91 1.85 3.35 -16.17
C GLY A 91 1.96 3.08 -14.67
N GLY A 92 3.18 2.90 -14.13
CA GLY A 92 3.39 2.76 -12.69
C GLY A 92 2.85 3.96 -11.93
N ILE A 93 2.27 3.71 -10.76
CA ILE A 93 1.69 4.77 -9.94
C ILE A 93 2.78 5.66 -9.36
N SER A 94 2.44 6.93 -9.13
CA SER A 94 3.29 7.91 -8.45
C SER A 94 2.59 8.41 -7.20
N ALA A 95 3.31 9.21 -6.40
CA ALA A 95 2.77 9.79 -5.18
C ALA A 95 1.51 10.64 -5.44
N ASP A 96 1.41 11.27 -6.62
CA ASP A 96 0.27 12.11 -6.96
C ASP A 96 -1.05 11.34 -7.10
N GLU A 97 -0.97 10.03 -7.34
CA GLU A 97 -2.15 9.19 -7.52
C GLU A 97 -2.69 8.65 -6.20
N ILE A 98 -1.94 8.81 -5.11
CA ILE A 98 -2.34 8.37 -3.79
C ILE A 98 -3.00 9.52 -3.08
N THR A 99 -4.30 9.39 -2.80
CA THR A 99 -5.10 10.45 -2.19
C THR A 99 -4.88 10.57 -0.69
N SER A 100 -4.45 9.49 -0.04
CA SER A 100 -4.08 9.49 1.38
C SER A 100 -3.01 8.44 1.62
N SER A 101 -1.92 8.84 2.27
CA SER A 101 -0.80 7.97 2.61
C SER A 101 -0.17 8.43 3.90
N LEU A 102 0.68 7.59 4.51
CA LEU A 102 1.44 7.93 5.70
C LEU A 102 0.58 8.41 6.87
N GLY A 103 -0.64 7.90 6.98
CA GLY A 103 -1.52 8.24 8.08
C GLY A 103 -2.19 9.60 7.99
N GLU A 104 -2.14 10.27 6.84
CA GLU A 104 -2.96 11.44 6.62
C GLU A 104 -4.42 11.06 6.70
N GLU A 105 -5.14 11.68 7.62
CA GLU A 105 -6.54 11.41 7.79
C GLU A 105 -7.36 12.18 6.77
N SER A 106 -8.15 11.43 6.01
CA SER A 106 -9.33 12.01 5.41
C SER A 106 -10.39 12.11 6.50
N SER A 107 -10.79 13.31 6.87
CA SER A 107 -11.81 13.54 7.88
C SER A 107 -13.23 13.22 7.40
N ASP A 108 -13.38 12.61 6.24
CA ASP A 108 -14.65 12.43 5.55
C ASP A 108 -15.22 11.02 5.68
N TYR A 109 -14.96 10.38 6.77
CA TYR A 109 -15.58 9.09 7.06
C TYR A 109 -16.79 9.26 7.96
#